data_680414a8f3566da095a4b491cfb16aba
#
_entry.id   680414a8f3566da095a4b491cfb16aba
#
_cell.length_a   1.000
_cell.length_b   1.000
_cell.length_c   1.000
_cell.angle_alpha   90.00
_cell.angle_beta   90.00
_cell.angle_gamma   90.00
#
_symmetry.space_group_name_H-M   'P 1'
#
loop_
_entity.id
_entity.type
_entity.pdbx_description
1 polymer ?
#
loop_
_entity_poly.entity_id
_entity_poly.type
_entity_poly.pdbx_seq_one_letter_code
_entity_poly.pdbx_strand_id
1 'polypeptide(L)'
;MQKRKAFATLPVTINRISIRRKPGDDRRGILAAGPFRIPCALGRSGTTIFKREGDGATPVAVMAAIEIWYRGGARGDRMARPKSRLPARRVRPGVDGWCDAPRHAAYNRHVRLPFPASAETLARDDRLYDVVVVLDWNYRRRARSRGSAIFFHVARPGYPPTEGCIAVAPSDMTKLAPFLARRTRLVVER
;
A
#
# COMPACT_ATOMS: atom_id res chain seq x y z
N MET A 1 22.52 -35.75 -11.44
CA MET A 1 22.05 -34.68 -12.38
C MET A 1 21.17 -33.69 -11.60
N GLN A 2 21.74 -32.59 -11.11
CA GLN A 2 21.00 -31.54 -10.37
C GLN A 2 20.22 -30.72 -11.37
N LYS A 3 18.87 -30.77 -11.28
CA LYS A 3 17.96 -29.87 -12.01
C LYS A 3 18.19 -28.43 -11.53
N ARG A 4 18.87 -27.59 -12.34
CA ARG A 4 18.92 -26.15 -12.13
C ARG A 4 17.47 -25.63 -12.10
N LYS A 5 17.00 -25.14 -10.94
CA LYS A 5 15.75 -24.40 -10.84
C LYS A 5 15.90 -23.15 -11.73
N ALA A 6 15.15 -23.11 -12.83
CA ALA A 6 15.05 -21.91 -13.65
C ALA A 6 14.51 -20.78 -12.76
N PHE A 7 15.30 -19.74 -12.54
CA PHE A 7 14.83 -18.52 -11.90
C PHE A 7 13.83 -17.87 -12.86
N ALA A 8 12.55 -17.93 -12.50
CA ALA A 8 11.51 -17.25 -13.27
C ALA A 8 11.84 -15.75 -13.29
N THR A 9 12.16 -15.24 -14.47
CA THR A 9 12.46 -13.82 -14.70
C THR A 9 11.21 -13.00 -14.39
N LEU A 10 11.35 -11.94 -13.57
CA LEU A 10 10.24 -11.04 -13.31
C LEU A 10 9.85 -10.29 -14.59
N PRO A 11 8.54 -10.03 -14.80
CA PRO A 11 8.06 -9.32 -15.99
C PRO A 11 8.59 -7.89 -16.05
N VAL A 12 8.41 -7.23 -17.20
CA VAL A 12 8.79 -5.83 -17.37
C VAL A 12 8.03 -4.94 -16.38
N THR A 13 8.74 -4.01 -15.76
CA THR A 13 8.17 -3.11 -14.74
C THR A 13 7.13 -2.18 -15.33
N ILE A 14 6.02 -2.00 -14.64
CA ILE A 14 5.03 -0.96 -14.92
C ILE A 14 5.47 0.34 -14.23
N ASN A 15 5.80 1.37 -15.02
CA ASN A 15 6.29 2.63 -14.49
C ASN A 15 5.18 3.53 -13.97
N ARG A 16 3.97 3.45 -14.56
CA ARG A 16 2.81 4.27 -14.19
C ARG A 16 1.60 3.37 -13.95
N ILE A 17 0.96 3.57 -12.81
CA ILE A 17 -0.33 3.01 -12.42
C ILE A 17 -1.26 4.18 -12.18
N SER A 18 -2.24 4.37 -13.08
CA SER A 18 -3.24 5.43 -12.94
C SER A 18 -4.43 4.95 -12.13
N ILE A 19 -4.90 5.77 -11.22
CA ILE A 19 -6.10 5.52 -10.41
C ILE A 19 -7.10 6.64 -10.68
N ARG A 20 -8.28 6.29 -11.18
CA ARG A 20 -9.40 7.19 -11.43
C ARG A 20 -10.58 6.80 -10.57
N ARG A 21 -11.31 7.78 -10.06
CA ARG A 21 -12.56 7.53 -9.35
C ARG A 21 -13.56 6.83 -10.26
N LYS A 22 -14.35 5.95 -9.68
CA LYS A 22 -15.49 5.36 -10.40
C LYS A 22 -16.62 6.39 -10.49
N PRO A 23 -17.20 6.64 -11.67
CA PRO A 23 -18.39 7.49 -11.78
C PRO A 23 -19.49 7.05 -10.81
N GLY A 24 -20.03 8.00 -10.06
CA GLY A 24 -21.10 7.73 -9.08
C GLY A 24 -20.66 7.14 -7.74
N ASP A 25 -19.36 6.84 -7.53
CA ASP A 25 -18.87 6.37 -6.23
C ASP A 25 -17.42 6.85 -5.99
N ASP A 26 -17.27 7.95 -5.28
CA ASP A 26 -15.98 8.57 -4.98
C ASP A 26 -15.05 7.74 -4.07
N ARG A 27 -15.61 6.73 -3.39
CA ARG A 27 -14.88 5.82 -2.49
C ARG A 27 -14.32 4.60 -3.23
N ARG A 28 -14.60 4.48 -4.52
CA ARG A 28 -14.09 3.43 -5.40
C ARG A 28 -13.39 4.03 -6.60
N GLY A 29 -12.45 3.26 -7.15
CA GLY A 29 -11.72 3.64 -8.35
C GLY A 29 -11.48 2.47 -9.28
N ILE A 30 -10.97 2.81 -10.45
CA ILE A 30 -10.38 1.88 -11.41
C ILE A 30 -8.88 2.17 -11.48
N LEU A 31 -8.09 1.16 -11.17
CA LEU A 31 -6.66 1.16 -11.30
C LEU A 31 -6.27 0.62 -12.67
N ALA A 32 -5.52 1.39 -13.44
CA ALA A 32 -5.01 1.02 -14.75
C ALA A 32 -3.48 0.83 -14.67
N ALA A 33 -3.00 -0.39 -14.95
CA ALA A 33 -1.60 -0.79 -14.86
C ALA A 33 -1.22 -1.64 -16.06
N GLY A 34 -0.64 -1.04 -17.10
CA GLY A 34 -0.43 -1.73 -18.39
C GLY A 34 -1.75 -2.30 -18.93
N PRO A 35 -1.84 -3.64 -19.16
CA PRO A 35 -3.07 -4.26 -19.65
C PRO A 35 -4.14 -4.42 -18.57
N PHE A 36 -3.80 -4.24 -17.30
CA PHE A 36 -4.72 -4.48 -16.20
C PHE A 36 -5.68 -3.31 -15.99
N ARG A 37 -6.95 -3.64 -15.74
CA ARG A 37 -8.02 -2.73 -15.27
C ARG A 37 -8.63 -3.37 -14.04
N ILE A 38 -8.38 -2.80 -12.87
CA ILE A 38 -8.62 -3.42 -11.57
C ILE A 38 -9.47 -2.49 -10.72
N PRO A 39 -10.59 -2.96 -10.16
CA PRO A 39 -11.32 -2.20 -9.15
C PRO A 39 -10.44 -1.95 -7.93
N CYS A 40 -10.56 -0.77 -7.32
CA CYS A 40 -9.89 -0.46 -6.06
C CYS A 40 -10.81 0.30 -5.11
N ALA A 41 -10.57 0.13 -3.81
CA ALA A 41 -11.12 0.99 -2.79
C ALA A 41 -10.24 2.22 -2.60
N LEU A 42 -10.87 3.34 -2.31
CA LEU A 42 -10.27 4.63 -1.98
C LEU A 42 -10.72 5.09 -0.60
N GLY A 43 -10.25 6.23 -0.17
CA GLY A 43 -10.60 6.84 1.10
C GLY A 43 -12.12 7.02 1.28
N ARG A 44 -12.61 6.86 2.53
CA ARG A 44 -14.05 7.04 2.87
C ARG A 44 -14.58 8.43 2.54
N SER A 45 -13.71 9.42 2.47
CA SER A 45 -14.00 10.79 2.03
C SER A 45 -13.60 11.05 0.57
N GLY A 46 -13.45 9.98 -0.25
CA GLY A 46 -13.05 10.10 -1.65
C GLY A 46 -11.58 10.49 -1.84
N THR A 47 -11.30 11.41 -2.75
CA THR A 47 -9.95 11.91 -3.07
C THR A 47 -9.82 13.40 -2.78
N THR A 48 -8.61 13.88 -2.43
CA THR A 48 -8.37 15.29 -2.10
C THR A 48 -7.01 15.79 -2.58
N ILE A 49 -6.94 17.06 -2.98
CA ILE A 49 -5.69 17.78 -3.22
C ILE A 49 -5.16 18.43 -1.92
N PHE A 50 -6.02 18.56 -0.88
CA PHE A 50 -5.72 19.21 0.39
C PHE A 50 -5.59 18.20 1.54
N LYS A 51 -4.84 17.12 1.30
CA LYS A 51 -4.69 16.03 2.25
C LYS A 51 -4.29 16.50 3.65
N ARG A 52 -5.02 15.99 4.67
CA ARG A 52 -4.76 16.19 6.10
C ARG A 52 -4.74 14.84 6.82
N GLU A 53 -4.11 14.82 8.00
CA GLU A 53 -4.17 13.66 8.87
C GLU A 53 -5.61 13.41 9.34
N GLY A 54 -6.05 12.14 9.30
CA GLY A 54 -7.38 11.74 9.75
C GLY A 54 -8.56 12.16 8.85
N ASP A 55 -8.33 12.79 7.68
CA ASP A 55 -9.41 13.23 6.78
C ASP A 55 -10.12 12.09 6.04
N GLY A 56 -9.59 10.87 6.10
CA GLY A 56 -10.15 9.72 5.42
C GLY A 56 -10.11 9.78 3.88
N ALA A 57 -9.41 10.74 3.28
CA ALA A 57 -9.35 10.91 1.84
C ALA A 57 -8.05 10.40 1.23
N THR A 58 -8.09 9.86 0.03
CA THR A 58 -6.90 9.48 -0.75
C THR A 58 -6.31 10.72 -1.43
N PRO A 59 -4.99 11.00 -1.29
CA PRO A 59 -4.40 12.17 -1.91
C PRO A 59 -4.38 12.06 -3.43
N VAL A 60 -4.81 13.13 -4.11
CA VAL A 60 -4.60 13.33 -5.56
C VAL A 60 -3.13 13.70 -5.75
N ALA A 61 -2.32 12.75 -6.17
CA ALA A 61 -0.88 12.90 -6.26
C ALA A 61 -0.23 11.85 -7.15
N VAL A 62 1.03 12.09 -7.47
CA VAL A 62 1.96 11.11 -8.02
C VAL A 62 2.81 10.58 -6.87
N MET A 63 2.69 9.31 -6.55
CA MET A 63 3.36 8.66 -5.42
C MET A 63 4.26 7.53 -5.89
N ALA A 64 5.50 7.50 -5.43
CA ALA A 64 6.43 6.42 -5.72
C ALA A 64 6.20 5.22 -4.80
N ALA A 65 6.29 4.01 -5.34
CA ALA A 65 6.40 2.80 -4.53
C ALA A 65 7.82 2.71 -3.94
N ILE A 66 7.92 2.58 -2.61
CA ILE A 66 9.22 2.57 -1.88
C ILE A 66 9.66 1.16 -1.56
N GLU A 67 8.84 0.43 -0.84
CA GLU A 67 9.10 -0.92 -0.34
C GLU A 67 7.78 -1.68 -0.17
N ILE A 68 7.88 -2.99 -0.03
CA ILE A 68 6.74 -3.86 0.18
C ILE A 68 6.90 -4.63 1.50
N TRP A 69 5.88 -4.59 2.35
CA TRP A 69 5.79 -5.35 3.57
C TRP A 69 4.79 -6.49 3.40
N TYR A 70 5.05 -7.66 4.00
CA TYR A 70 4.17 -8.81 3.89
C TYR A 70 4.13 -9.60 5.20
N ARG A 71 2.95 -10.14 5.53
CA ARG A 71 2.77 -10.95 6.73
C ARG A 71 3.45 -12.32 6.60
N GLY A 72 3.20 -13.02 5.50
CA GLY A 72 3.61 -14.41 5.34
C GLY A 72 3.03 -15.31 6.43
N GLY A 73 2.53 -16.47 6.08
CA GLY A 73 2.05 -17.46 7.02
C GLY A 73 2.86 -18.76 6.92
N ALA A 74 3.12 -19.41 8.06
CA ALA A 74 3.83 -20.68 8.09
C ALA A 74 3.01 -21.82 7.44
N ARG A 75 1.67 -21.67 7.38
CA ARG A 75 0.71 -22.67 6.88
C ARG A 75 -0.06 -22.23 5.63
N GLY A 76 0.37 -21.16 4.95
CA GLY A 76 -0.32 -20.64 3.76
C GLY A 76 -1.65 -19.92 4.05
N ASP A 77 -1.97 -19.65 5.30
CA ASP A 77 -3.16 -18.92 5.76
C ASP A 77 -3.10 -17.42 5.44
N ARG A 78 -1.93 -16.90 5.12
CA ARG A 78 -1.64 -15.53 4.75
C ARG A 78 -0.99 -15.45 3.37
N MET A 79 -1.05 -14.27 2.74
CA MET A 79 -0.39 -14.08 1.45
C MET A 79 1.11 -14.35 1.57
N ALA A 80 1.64 -15.14 0.63
CA ALA A 80 3.05 -15.45 0.55
C ALA A 80 3.89 -14.18 0.26
N ARG A 81 5.22 -14.28 0.42
CA ARG A 81 6.14 -13.21 0.03
C ARG A 81 5.88 -12.81 -1.43
N PRO A 82 5.51 -11.55 -1.70
CA PRO A 82 5.27 -11.09 -3.06
C PRO A 82 6.54 -11.18 -3.91
N LYS A 83 6.41 -11.68 -5.14
CA LYS A 83 7.46 -11.53 -6.14
C LYS A 83 7.45 -10.07 -6.59
N SER A 84 8.49 -9.31 -6.31
CA SER A 84 8.58 -7.88 -6.65
C SER A 84 10.04 -7.44 -6.75
N ARG A 85 10.30 -6.35 -7.49
CA ARG A 85 11.60 -5.65 -7.49
C ARG A 85 11.70 -4.59 -6.39
N LEU A 86 10.64 -4.38 -5.61
CA LEU A 86 10.70 -3.55 -4.42
C LEU A 86 11.47 -4.28 -3.31
N PRO A 87 12.21 -3.56 -2.45
CA PRO A 87 12.71 -4.13 -1.22
C PRO A 87 11.55 -4.73 -0.42
N ALA A 88 11.65 -5.99 -0.02
CA ALA A 88 10.60 -6.71 0.67
C ALA A 88 10.97 -6.99 2.12
N ARG A 89 10.07 -6.67 3.05
CA ARG A 89 10.23 -6.91 4.50
C ARG A 89 9.07 -7.77 5.01
N ARG A 90 9.40 -8.74 5.88
CA ARG A 90 8.39 -9.49 6.62
C ARG A 90 7.95 -8.69 7.84
N VAL A 91 6.64 -8.52 7.99
CA VAL A 91 6.05 -7.91 9.19
C VAL A 91 6.18 -8.85 10.37
N ARG A 92 6.66 -8.34 11.50
CA ARG A 92 6.77 -9.06 12.77
C ARG A 92 5.59 -8.66 13.67
N PRO A 93 4.69 -9.61 14.00
CA PRO A 93 3.56 -9.35 14.89
C PRO A 93 3.99 -8.78 16.23
N GLY A 94 3.26 -7.78 16.73
CA GLY A 94 3.55 -7.13 18.01
C GLY A 94 4.81 -6.26 18.02
N VAL A 95 5.57 -6.18 16.91
CA VAL A 95 6.84 -5.45 16.83
C VAL A 95 6.79 -4.32 15.82
N ASP A 96 6.20 -4.53 14.65
CA ASP A 96 6.26 -3.55 13.58
C ASP A 96 4.99 -2.68 13.56
N GLY A 97 5.19 -1.36 13.68
CA GLY A 97 4.17 -0.33 13.60
C GLY A 97 4.56 0.80 12.68
N TRP A 98 3.62 1.72 12.45
CA TRP A 98 3.82 2.94 11.67
C TRP A 98 3.32 4.13 12.45
N CYS A 99 4.20 5.08 12.77
CA CYS A 99 3.84 6.25 13.56
C CYS A 99 2.99 7.21 12.74
N ASP A 100 1.79 7.48 13.22
CA ASP A 100 0.82 8.43 12.67
C ASP A 100 0.62 9.68 13.56
N ALA A 101 1.43 9.81 14.64
CA ALA A 101 1.39 10.96 15.54
C ALA A 101 2.04 12.20 14.91
N PRO A 102 1.28 13.27 14.52
CA PRO A 102 1.82 14.37 13.73
C PRO A 102 2.89 15.21 14.42
N ARG A 103 2.93 15.18 15.76
CA ARG A 103 3.90 15.95 16.57
C ARG A 103 5.17 15.15 16.91
N HIS A 104 5.19 13.85 16.65
CA HIS A 104 6.31 12.99 16.99
C HIS A 104 7.42 13.04 15.91
N ALA A 105 8.69 12.95 16.34
CA ALA A 105 9.84 12.97 15.41
C ALA A 105 9.83 11.80 14.40
N ALA A 106 9.24 10.66 14.77
CA ALA A 106 9.05 9.50 13.90
C ALA A 106 7.77 9.55 13.06
N TYR A 107 7.07 10.70 12.99
CA TYR A 107 5.85 10.82 12.17
C TYR A 107 6.06 10.32 10.74
N ASN A 108 5.10 9.52 10.26
CA ASN A 108 5.10 8.87 8.96
C ASN A 108 6.34 7.99 8.71
N ARG A 109 6.72 7.20 9.74
CA ARG A 109 7.82 6.23 9.69
C ARG A 109 7.45 4.91 10.36
N HIS A 110 8.12 3.87 9.92
CA HIS A 110 8.15 2.60 10.64
C HIS A 110 8.74 2.80 12.04
N VAL A 111 8.11 2.20 13.04
CA VAL A 111 8.50 2.20 14.45
C VAL A 111 8.40 0.79 15.03
N ARG A 112 9.08 0.57 16.16
CA ARG A 112 8.93 -0.65 16.94
C ARG A 112 7.87 -0.45 18.01
N LEU A 113 7.01 -1.47 18.17
CA LEU A 113 6.02 -1.52 19.22
C LEU A 113 6.56 -2.27 20.45
N PRO A 114 6.13 -1.93 21.69
CA PRO A 114 5.24 -0.80 22.00
C PRO A 114 5.94 0.54 21.72
N PHE A 115 5.15 1.54 21.31
CA PHE A 115 5.66 2.86 20.92
C PHE A 115 5.00 3.95 21.78
N PRO A 116 5.75 4.99 22.26
CA PRO A 116 5.25 5.96 23.24
C PRO A 116 4.29 7.00 22.65
N ALA A 117 3.93 6.91 21.36
CA ALA A 117 2.98 7.79 20.69
C ALA A 117 2.03 6.95 19.81
N SER A 118 1.06 7.60 19.17
CA SER A 118 0.16 6.92 18.25
C SER A 118 0.91 6.23 17.12
N ALA A 119 0.62 4.96 16.93
CA ALA A 119 1.17 4.15 15.86
C ALA A 119 0.21 3.05 15.44
N GLU A 120 0.03 2.91 14.15
CA GLU A 120 -0.75 1.83 13.55
C GLU A 120 0.05 0.52 13.55
N THR A 121 -0.57 -0.59 14.00
CA THR A 121 0.08 -1.91 13.88
C THR A 121 0.07 -2.39 12.42
N LEU A 122 1.24 -2.86 11.94
CA LEU A 122 1.33 -3.46 10.61
C LEU A 122 0.88 -4.93 10.60
N ALA A 123 0.72 -5.55 11.76
CA ALA A 123 0.29 -6.92 11.94
C ALA A 123 -1.20 -7.02 12.25
N ARG A 124 -2.05 -6.62 11.33
CA ARG A 124 -3.51 -6.61 11.49
C ARG A 124 -4.11 -8.01 11.35
N ASP A 125 -5.16 -8.30 12.13
CA ASP A 125 -5.88 -9.57 12.04
C ASP A 125 -6.91 -9.59 10.90
N ASP A 126 -7.37 -8.42 10.46
CA ASP A 126 -8.34 -8.25 9.38
C ASP A 126 -7.76 -8.47 7.96
N ARG A 127 -6.51 -8.91 7.86
CA ARG A 127 -5.78 -9.26 6.62
C ARG A 127 -5.51 -8.10 5.66
N LEU A 128 -5.93 -6.87 5.95
CA LEU A 128 -5.72 -5.71 5.07
C LEU A 128 -4.23 -5.48 4.78
N TYR A 129 -3.38 -5.78 5.75
CA TYR A 129 -1.93 -5.61 5.64
C TYR A 129 -1.17 -6.93 5.46
N ASP A 130 -1.84 -7.95 4.89
CA ASP A 130 -1.13 -9.16 4.45
C ASP A 130 -0.04 -8.81 3.42
N VAL A 131 -0.32 -7.81 2.57
CA VAL A 131 0.67 -7.15 1.69
C VAL A 131 0.40 -5.65 1.67
N VAL A 132 1.45 -4.87 1.94
CA VAL A 132 1.44 -3.40 1.96
C VAL A 132 2.59 -2.87 1.12
N VAL A 133 2.30 -2.02 0.16
CA VAL A 133 3.30 -1.22 -0.56
C VAL A 133 3.30 0.17 0.05
N VAL A 134 4.42 0.59 0.61
CA VAL A 134 4.61 1.93 1.15
C VAL A 134 4.75 2.92 0.00
N LEU A 135 3.96 3.97 0.02
CA LEU A 135 4.01 5.07 -0.93
C LEU A 135 4.74 6.27 -0.33
N ASP A 136 5.38 7.08 -1.19
CA ASP A 136 6.20 8.21 -0.72
C ASP A 136 5.41 9.47 -0.36
N TRP A 137 4.07 9.38 -0.21
CA TRP A 137 3.28 10.50 0.26
C TRP A 137 3.81 11.02 1.59
N ASN A 138 4.14 12.30 1.64
CA ASN A 138 4.69 12.96 2.84
C ASN A 138 5.87 12.21 3.50
N TYR A 139 6.48 11.24 2.80
CA TYR A 139 7.51 10.37 3.36
C TYR A 139 8.82 11.12 3.60
N ARG A 140 9.24 11.96 2.67
CA ARG A 140 10.50 12.71 2.79
C ARG A 140 10.36 13.95 3.67
N ARG A 141 9.33 14.77 3.42
CA ARG A 141 9.11 16.05 4.10
C ARG A 141 8.60 15.89 5.52
N ARG A 142 7.77 14.90 5.78
CA ARG A 142 7.10 14.68 7.07
C ARG A 142 6.43 15.95 7.61
N ALA A 143 5.81 16.70 6.72
CA ALA A 143 5.06 17.89 7.08
C ALA A 143 3.95 17.50 8.04
N ARG A 144 3.89 18.14 9.20
CA ARG A 144 2.92 17.83 10.27
C ARG A 144 1.50 17.92 9.76
N SER A 145 0.66 16.95 10.14
CA SER A 145 -0.76 16.91 9.79
C SER A 145 -1.08 16.87 8.28
N ARG A 146 -0.12 16.53 7.43
CA ARG A 146 -0.33 16.38 5.98
C ARG A 146 -0.58 14.95 5.53
N GLY A 147 -0.95 14.09 6.45
CA GLY A 147 -1.25 12.67 6.22
C GLY A 147 -0.02 11.78 6.34
N SER A 148 -0.25 10.62 6.93
CA SER A 148 0.71 9.53 7.11
C SER A 148 0.12 8.22 6.62
N ALA A 149 0.91 7.16 6.58
CA ALA A 149 0.48 5.80 6.30
C ALA A 149 -0.37 5.68 5.01
N ILE A 150 -0.01 6.42 3.96
CA ILE A 150 -0.66 6.25 2.65
C ILE A 150 -0.02 5.05 1.97
N PHE A 151 -0.77 3.94 1.98
CA PHE A 151 -0.33 2.66 1.48
C PHE A 151 -1.14 2.20 0.27
N PHE A 152 -0.56 1.29 -0.50
CA PHE A 152 -1.26 0.46 -1.46
C PHE A 152 -1.31 -0.97 -0.91
N HIS A 153 -2.51 -1.46 -0.55
CA HIS A 153 -2.66 -2.69 0.22
C HIS A 153 -3.82 -3.57 -0.27
N VAL A 154 -4.11 -4.64 0.46
CA VAL A 154 -5.18 -5.59 0.15
C VAL A 154 -6.54 -5.06 0.62
N ALA A 155 -7.55 -5.17 -0.22
CA ALA A 155 -8.94 -4.82 0.10
C ALA A 155 -9.69 -5.97 0.77
N ARG A 156 -10.68 -5.63 1.60
CA ARG A 156 -11.71 -6.58 2.04
C ARG A 156 -12.67 -6.91 0.88
N PRO A 157 -13.38 -8.06 0.94
CA PRO A 157 -14.46 -8.34 0.00
C PRO A 157 -15.45 -7.18 -0.07
N GLY A 158 -15.93 -6.86 -1.28
CA GLY A 158 -16.85 -5.75 -1.51
C GLY A 158 -16.21 -4.37 -1.55
N TYR A 159 -14.89 -4.25 -1.37
CA TYR A 159 -14.14 -2.99 -1.43
C TYR A 159 -14.70 -1.89 -0.51
N PRO A 160 -14.88 -2.13 0.80
CA PRO A 160 -15.24 -1.06 1.72
C PRO A 160 -14.17 0.04 1.69
N PRO A 161 -14.55 1.31 1.94
CA PRO A 161 -13.64 2.43 1.89
C PRO A 161 -12.46 2.28 2.85
N THR A 162 -11.34 2.93 2.53
CA THR A 162 -10.14 3.01 3.38
C THR A 162 -10.11 4.33 4.17
N GLU A 163 -9.12 4.48 5.04
CA GLU A 163 -8.83 5.76 5.73
C GLU A 163 -7.92 6.69 4.89
N GLY A 164 -7.84 6.46 3.58
CA GLY A 164 -7.04 7.26 2.65
C GLY A 164 -6.05 6.46 1.81
N CYS A 165 -5.90 5.18 2.07
CA CYS A 165 -5.08 4.26 1.28
C CYS A 165 -5.77 3.90 -0.04
N ILE A 166 -5.04 3.17 -0.89
CA ILE A 166 -5.55 2.53 -2.12
C ILE A 166 -5.54 1.03 -1.86
N ALA A 167 -6.66 0.33 -2.07
CA ALA A 167 -6.70 -1.11 -1.82
C ALA A 167 -7.30 -1.89 -2.98
N VAL A 168 -6.72 -3.05 -3.29
CA VAL A 168 -7.14 -3.97 -4.36
C VAL A 168 -7.36 -5.38 -3.82
N ALA A 169 -8.10 -6.22 -4.54
CA ALA A 169 -8.30 -7.60 -4.13
C ALA A 169 -6.95 -8.35 -3.95
N PRO A 170 -6.87 -9.35 -3.05
CA PRO A 170 -5.66 -10.14 -2.82
C PRO A 170 -5.10 -10.78 -4.10
N SER A 171 -5.98 -11.30 -4.96
CA SER A 171 -5.63 -11.87 -6.26
C SER A 171 -4.99 -10.83 -7.20
N ASP A 172 -5.49 -9.60 -7.18
CA ASP A 172 -4.98 -8.52 -8.01
C ASP A 172 -3.66 -7.96 -7.47
N MET A 173 -3.50 -7.88 -6.15
CA MET A 173 -2.21 -7.58 -5.54
C MET A 173 -1.14 -8.61 -5.95
N THR A 174 -1.50 -9.89 -5.95
CA THR A 174 -0.60 -10.98 -6.38
C THR A 174 -0.20 -10.83 -7.86
N LYS A 175 -1.15 -10.45 -8.73
CA LYS A 175 -0.89 -10.21 -10.16
C LYS A 175 0.01 -8.98 -10.39
N LEU A 176 -0.21 -7.89 -9.64
CA LEU A 176 0.50 -6.63 -9.83
C LEU A 176 1.91 -6.61 -9.23
N ALA A 177 2.11 -7.27 -8.09
CA ALA A 177 3.38 -7.22 -7.35
C ALA A 177 4.63 -7.50 -8.20
N PRO A 178 4.64 -8.47 -9.15
CA PRO A 178 5.80 -8.74 -9.99
C PRO A 178 6.23 -7.56 -10.89
N PHE A 179 5.32 -6.66 -11.20
CA PHE A 179 5.56 -5.49 -12.05
C PHE A 179 6.01 -4.25 -11.26
N LEU A 180 5.96 -4.29 -9.92
CA LEU A 180 6.31 -3.16 -9.06
C LEU A 180 7.81 -3.04 -8.85
N ALA A 181 8.31 -1.80 -8.97
CA ALA A 181 9.69 -1.43 -8.69
C ALA A 181 9.75 0.01 -8.14
N ARG A 182 10.91 0.45 -7.66
CA ARG A 182 11.09 1.83 -7.13
C ARG A 182 10.76 2.94 -8.15
N ARG A 183 10.78 2.63 -9.45
CA ARG A 183 10.37 3.56 -10.52
C ARG A 183 8.87 3.59 -10.76
N THR A 184 8.10 2.64 -10.19
CA THR A 184 6.64 2.63 -10.30
C THR A 184 6.04 3.83 -9.59
N ARG A 185 5.16 4.55 -10.29
CA ARG A 185 4.38 5.68 -9.76
C ARG A 185 2.91 5.33 -9.76
N LEU A 186 2.28 5.43 -8.60
CA LEU A 186 0.83 5.42 -8.48
C LEU A 186 0.35 6.87 -8.63
N VAL A 187 -0.54 7.09 -9.58
CA VAL A 187 -1.05 8.41 -9.94
C VAL A 187 -2.53 8.43 -9.66
N VAL A 188 -2.93 9.08 -8.57
CA VAL A 188 -4.34 9.34 -8.27
C VAL A 188 -4.74 10.60 -9.03
N GLU A 189 -5.63 10.43 -10.00
CA GLU A 189 -6.12 11.51 -10.87
C GLU A 189 -7.35 12.19 -10.24
N ARG A 190 -7.64 13.41 -10.67
CA ARG A 190 -8.84 14.17 -10.26
C ARG A 190 -10.12 13.54 -10.75
#